data_478cd74a406296131db97170df9efb98
#
_entry.id   478cd74a406296131db97170df9efb98
#
_cell.length_a   1.000
_cell.length_b   1.000
_cell.length_c   1.000
_cell.angle_alpha   90.00
_cell.angle_beta   90.00
_cell.angle_gamma   90.00
#
_symmetry.space_group_name_H-M   'P 1'
#
loop_
_entity.id
_entity.type
_entity.pdbx_description
1 polymer ?
#
loop_
_entity_poly.entity_id
_entity_poly.type
_entity_poly.pdbx_seq_one_letter_code
_entity_poly.pdbx_strand_id
1 'polypeptide(L)'
;MVAIMRPVILVRDWRQTAAALLAARADGTTPTLITPENAASTYGAGYLAALQDRAREEFPDVAFTLIVDCGDAPGYALACLRAGVKLISMTPRNEKIADIARQMGAELVRRPTA
;
A
#
# COMPACT_ATOMS: atom_id res chain seq x y z
N MET A 1 24.48 -6.79 16.30
CA MET A 1 23.05 -6.80 16.04
C MET A 1 22.77 -6.15 14.69
N VAL A 2 22.09 -6.86 13.82
CA VAL A 2 21.76 -6.32 12.50
C VAL A 2 20.42 -5.61 12.59
N ALA A 3 20.38 -4.35 12.20
CA ALA A 3 19.13 -3.61 12.15
C ALA A 3 18.26 -4.15 11.00
N ILE A 4 16.96 -4.35 11.26
CA ILE A 4 16.01 -4.70 10.22
C ILE A 4 15.81 -3.47 9.36
N MET A 5 16.15 -3.56 8.08
CA MET A 5 15.95 -2.47 7.15
C MET A 5 14.56 -2.56 6.54
N ARG A 6 13.81 -1.45 6.66
CA ARG A 6 12.47 -1.31 6.10
C ARG A 6 12.44 -0.08 5.21
N PRO A 7 13.01 -0.18 4.01
CA PRO A 7 13.03 0.96 3.10
C PRO A 7 11.61 1.35 2.69
N VAL A 8 11.37 2.64 2.57
CA VAL A 8 10.11 3.20 2.08
C VAL A 8 10.31 3.60 0.62
N ILE A 9 9.55 2.98 -0.27
CA ILE A 9 9.75 3.10 -1.71
C ILE A 9 8.45 3.53 -2.37
N LEU A 10 8.50 4.63 -3.12
CA LEU A 10 7.37 5.12 -3.91
C LEU A 10 7.22 4.29 -5.18
N VAL A 11 6.03 3.75 -5.40
CA VAL A 11 5.72 2.97 -6.59
C VAL A 11 4.44 3.47 -7.25
N ARG A 12 4.44 3.58 -8.58
CA ARG A 12 3.29 4.05 -9.37
C ARG A 12 2.68 2.95 -10.23
N ASP A 13 3.47 1.94 -10.57
CA ASP A 13 3.06 0.92 -11.52
C ASP A 13 3.70 -0.44 -11.19
N TRP A 14 3.34 -1.44 -11.98
CA TRP A 14 3.88 -2.78 -11.80
C TRP A 14 5.40 -2.83 -11.98
N ARG A 15 5.92 -2.14 -12.97
CA ARG A 15 7.37 -2.15 -13.26
C ARG A 15 8.17 -1.67 -12.04
N GLN A 16 7.75 -0.58 -11.43
CA GLN A 16 8.41 -0.04 -10.23
C GLN A 16 8.21 -0.95 -9.03
N THR A 17 7.02 -1.51 -8.86
CA THR A 17 6.71 -2.45 -7.78
C THR A 17 7.58 -3.71 -7.91
N ALA A 18 7.64 -4.30 -9.09
CA ALA A 18 8.46 -5.50 -9.32
C ALA A 18 9.95 -5.23 -9.09
N ALA A 19 10.46 -4.09 -9.53
CA ALA A 19 11.85 -3.71 -9.29
C ALA A 19 12.17 -3.59 -7.80
N ALA A 20 11.28 -2.97 -7.03
CA ALA A 20 11.43 -2.83 -5.58
C ALA A 20 11.43 -4.19 -4.89
N LEU A 21 10.54 -5.10 -5.30
CA LEU A 21 10.43 -6.42 -4.70
C LEU A 21 11.60 -7.35 -5.09
N LEU A 22 12.09 -7.24 -6.32
CA LEU A 22 13.30 -7.95 -6.74
C LEU A 22 14.52 -7.49 -5.93
N ALA A 23 14.68 -6.19 -5.73
CA ALA A 23 15.76 -5.66 -4.91
C ALA A 23 15.64 -6.13 -3.45
N ALA A 24 14.43 -6.12 -2.90
CA ALA A 24 14.19 -6.59 -1.54
C ALA A 24 14.54 -8.07 -1.38
N ARG A 25 14.19 -8.89 -2.38
CA ARG A 25 14.56 -10.32 -2.38
C ARG A 25 16.06 -10.50 -2.34
N ALA A 26 16.78 -9.76 -3.19
CA ALA A 26 18.23 -9.83 -3.25
C ALA A 26 18.91 -9.36 -1.96
N ASP A 27 18.35 -8.32 -1.34
CA ASP A 27 18.96 -7.69 -0.15
C ASP A 27 18.45 -8.27 1.17
N GLY A 28 17.43 -9.11 1.14
CA GLY A 28 16.80 -9.63 2.35
C GLY A 28 16.09 -8.56 3.17
N THR A 29 15.56 -7.52 2.53
CA THR A 29 14.85 -6.43 3.20
C THR A 29 13.34 -6.62 3.16
N THR A 30 12.63 -5.89 4.04
CA THR A 30 11.16 -5.88 4.09
C THR A 30 10.68 -4.46 3.74
N PRO A 31 10.42 -4.17 2.46
CA PRO A 31 10.09 -2.81 2.06
C PRO A 31 8.66 -2.41 2.42
N THR A 32 8.49 -1.12 2.68
CA THR A 32 7.17 -0.48 2.70
C THR A 32 7.01 0.25 1.37
N LEU A 33 6.07 -0.22 0.55
CA LEU A 33 5.76 0.40 -0.72
C LEU A 33 4.65 1.42 -0.49
N ILE A 34 4.80 2.61 -1.03
CA ILE A 34 3.77 3.65 -0.95
C ILE A 34 3.40 4.13 -2.35
N THR A 35 2.12 4.42 -2.55
CA THR A 35 1.67 5.06 -3.77
C THR A 35 1.89 6.57 -3.70
N PRO A 36 1.82 7.30 -4.83
CA PRO A 36 1.75 8.76 -4.78
C PRO A 36 0.54 9.24 -3.98
N GLU A 37 0.60 10.49 -3.53
CA GLU A 37 -0.55 11.11 -2.88
C GLU A 37 -1.76 11.10 -3.81
N ASN A 38 -2.94 10.84 -3.24
CA ASN A 38 -4.21 10.77 -3.97
C ASN A 38 -4.26 9.66 -5.05
N ALA A 39 -3.46 8.62 -4.91
CA ALA A 39 -3.43 7.53 -5.89
C ALA A 39 -4.79 6.88 -6.10
N ALA A 40 -5.60 6.77 -5.05
CA ALA A 40 -6.93 6.16 -5.15
C ALA A 40 -7.82 6.89 -6.16
N SER A 41 -7.79 8.22 -6.19
CA SER A 41 -8.56 9.00 -7.16
C SER A 41 -7.90 9.04 -8.54
N THR A 42 -6.57 8.97 -8.59
CA THR A 42 -5.82 9.06 -9.85
C THR A 42 -5.86 7.75 -10.64
N TYR A 43 -5.65 6.62 -9.97
CA TYR A 43 -5.51 5.31 -10.62
C TYR A 43 -6.73 4.42 -10.47
N GLY A 44 -7.53 4.64 -9.43
CA GLY A 44 -8.71 3.83 -9.15
C GLY A 44 -8.43 2.60 -8.28
N ALA A 45 -9.47 2.20 -7.54
CA ALA A 45 -9.38 1.12 -6.58
C ALA A 45 -9.06 -0.23 -7.23
N GLY A 46 -9.66 -0.50 -8.39
CA GLY A 46 -9.43 -1.77 -9.10
C GLY A 46 -7.98 -1.97 -9.51
N TYR A 47 -7.38 -0.93 -10.07
CA TYR A 47 -5.96 -0.97 -10.45
C TYR A 47 -5.05 -1.21 -9.25
N LEU A 48 -5.31 -0.49 -8.15
CA LEU A 48 -4.46 -0.58 -6.96
C LEU A 48 -4.60 -1.92 -6.24
N ALA A 49 -5.82 -2.45 -6.18
CA ALA A 49 -6.04 -3.80 -5.64
C ALA A 49 -5.36 -4.86 -6.50
N ALA A 50 -5.44 -4.74 -7.83
CA ALA A 50 -4.77 -5.64 -8.74
C ALA A 50 -3.24 -5.59 -8.58
N LEU A 51 -2.69 -4.39 -8.38
CA LEU A 51 -1.26 -4.21 -8.12
C LEU A 51 -0.83 -4.95 -6.85
N GLN A 52 -1.59 -4.78 -5.76
CA GLN A 52 -1.36 -5.48 -4.50
C GLN A 52 -1.40 -6.99 -4.69
N ASP A 53 -2.43 -7.50 -5.34
CA ASP A 53 -2.63 -8.93 -5.52
C ASP A 53 -1.54 -9.55 -6.38
N ARG A 54 -1.17 -8.88 -7.47
CA ARG A 54 -0.07 -9.33 -8.33
C ARG A 54 1.25 -9.39 -7.58
N ALA A 55 1.52 -8.38 -6.74
CA ALA A 55 2.74 -8.36 -5.93
C ALA A 55 2.82 -9.57 -5.00
N ARG A 56 1.71 -9.93 -4.36
CA ARG A 56 1.64 -11.10 -3.47
C ARG A 56 1.78 -12.41 -4.23
N GLU A 57 1.17 -12.50 -5.40
CA GLU A 57 1.20 -13.71 -6.22
C GLU A 57 2.57 -13.98 -6.80
N GLU A 58 3.26 -12.95 -7.29
CA GLU A 58 4.56 -13.10 -7.95
C GLU A 58 5.74 -13.05 -6.98
N PHE A 59 5.55 -12.52 -5.78
CA PHE A 59 6.59 -12.42 -4.77
C PHE A 59 6.12 -12.98 -3.41
N PRO A 60 5.66 -14.25 -3.37
CA PRO A 60 5.16 -14.83 -2.11
C PRO A 60 6.25 -15.01 -1.06
N ASP A 61 7.51 -14.99 -1.46
CA ASP A 61 8.68 -15.14 -0.60
C ASP A 61 9.20 -13.80 -0.05
N VAL A 62 8.67 -12.67 -0.50
CA VAL A 62 9.10 -11.35 -0.04
C VAL A 62 8.05 -10.76 0.90
N ALA A 63 8.44 -10.47 2.13
CA ALA A 63 7.57 -9.74 3.04
C ALA A 63 7.59 -8.26 2.66
N PHE A 64 6.41 -7.68 2.49
CA PHE A 64 6.25 -6.26 2.16
C PHE A 64 4.90 -5.74 2.62
N THR A 65 4.78 -4.43 2.70
CA THR A 65 3.49 -3.75 2.85
C THR A 65 3.32 -2.76 1.70
N LEU A 66 2.07 -2.58 1.25
CA LEU A 66 1.72 -1.59 0.25
C LEU A 66 0.66 -0.67 0.83
N ILE A 67 0.99 0.62 0.96
CA ILE A 67 0.08 1.63 1.48
C ILE A 67 -0.46 2.46 0.32
N VAL A 68 -1.77 2.45 0.15
CA VAL A 68 -2.47 3.20 -0.91
C VAL A 68 -2.98 4.51 -0.33
N ASP A 69 -2.52 5.62 -0.87
CA ASP A 69 -2.98 6.93 -0.40
C ASP A 69 -4.33 7.30 -1.02
N CYS A 70 -5.27 7.65 -0.15
CA CYS A 70 -6.63 8.04 -0.53
C CYS A 70 -6.89 9.54 -0.32
N GLY A 71 -5.86 10.30 0.07
CA GLY A 71 -6.00 11.73 0.31
C GLY A 71 -7.06 12.04 1.36
N ASP A 72 -7.95 12.98 1.06
CA ASP A 72 -9.08 13.35 1.92
C ASP A 72 -10.42 12.86 1.37
N ALA A 73 -10.42 11.82 0.53
CA ALA A 73 -11.58 11.36 -0.22
C ALA A 73 -12.17 10.06 0.35
N PRO A 74 -13.14 10.13 1.28
CA PRO A 74 -13.71 8.93 1.91
C PRO A 74 -14.32 7.94 0.93
N GLY A 75 -14.94 8.42 -0.15
CA GLY A 75 -15.54 7.56 -1.18
C GLY A 75 -14.51 6.69 -1.87
N TYR A 76 -13.35 7.26 -2.22
CA TYR A 76 -12.26 6.49 -2.82
C TYR A 76 -11.63 5.53 -1.81
N ALA A 77 -11.53 5.93 -0.55
CA ALA A 77 -11.03 5.05 0.50
C ALA A 77 -11.93 3.83 0.65
N LEU A 78 -13.24 4.02 0.69
CA LEU A 78 -14.20 2.91 0.76
C LEU A 78 -14.11 2.00 -0.46
N ALA A 79 -13.95 2.57 -1.65
CA ALA A 79 -13.78 1.79 -2.88
C ALA A 79 -12.53 0.91 -2.81
N CYS A 80 -11.42 1.44 -2.32
CA CYS A 80 -10.18 0.67 -2.12
C CYS A 80 -10.38 -0.47 -1.13
N LEU A 81 -11.02 -0.22 0.01
CA LEU A 81 -11.30 -1.25 1.00
C LEU A 81 -12.18 -2.36 0.44
N ARG A 82 -13.23 -2.00 -0.31
CA ARG A 82 -14.13 -2.97 -0.96
C ARG A 82 -13.41 -3.79 -2.02
N ALA A 83 -12.43 -3.21 -2.70
CA ALA A 83 -11.63 -3.92 -3.70
C ALA A 83 -10.58 -4.85 -3.08
N GLY A 84 -10.37 -4.79 -1.77
CA GLY A 84 -9.45 -5.66 -1.06
C GLY A 84 -8.10 -5.06 -0.73
N VAL A 85 -7.94 -3.74 -0.87
CA VAL A 85 -6.71 -3.05 -0.43
C VAL A 85 -6.62 -3.15 1.09
N LYS A 86 -5.45 -3.56 1.59
CA LYS A 86 -5.26 -3.85 3.02
C LYS A 86 -4.76 -2.68 3.85
N LEU A 87 -3.98 -1.80 3.26
CA LEU A 87 -3.45 -0.63 3.95
C LEU A 87 -3.75 0.62 3.14
N ILE A 88 -4.39 1.57 3.78
CA ILE A 88 -4.70 2.87 3.18
C ILE A 88 -4.19 3.99 4.08
N SER A 89 -3.95 5.15 3.48
CA SER A 89 -3.62 6.37 4.22
C SER A 89 -4.57 7.49 3.81
N MET A 90 -4.87 8.38 4.74
CA MET A 90 -5.69 9.56 4.51
C MET A 90 -5.10 10.76 5.25
N THR A 91 -5.18 11.93 4.63
CA THR A 91 -4.77 13.19 5.23
C THR A 91 -5.85 14.24 4.98
N PRO A 92 -6.56 14.69 6.02
CA PRO A 92 -6.43 14.30 7.43
C PRO A 92 -6.98 12.90 7.71
N ARG A 93 -6.55 12.31 8.80
CA ARG A 93 -7.04 10.99 9.23
C ARG A 93 -8.56 11.05 9.45
N ASN A 94 -9.26 10.06 8.94
CA ASN A 94 -10.71 9.93 9.07
C ASN A 94 -11.03 8.72 9.97
N GLU A 95 -11.52 8.99 11.19
CA GLU A 95 -11.76 7.93 12.16
C GLU A 95 -12.90 6.98 11.76
N LYS A 96 -13.90 7.46 11.05
CA LYS A 96 -14.97 6.58 10.55
C LYS A 96 -14.43 5.58 9.53
N ILE A 97 -13.58 6.05 8.63
CA ILE A 97 -12.91 5.16 7.65
C ILE A 97 -11.96 4.20 8.37
N ALA A 98 -11.24 4.66 9.38
CA ALA A 98 -10.36 3.80 10.17
C ALA A 98 -11.15 2.65 10.82
N ASP A 99 -12.31 2.93 11.38
CA ASP A 99 -13.18 1.90 11.96
C ASP A 99 -13.68 0.91 10.93
N ILE A 100 -14.13 1.40 9.78
CA ILE A 100 -14.60 0.53 8.69
C ILE A 100 -13.45 -0.35 8.19
N ALA A 101 -12.27 0.21 8.03
CA ALA A 101 -11.10 -0.56 7.61
C ALA A 101 -10.84 -1.73 8.56
N ARG A 102 -10.83 -1.48 9.86
CA ARG A 102 -10.62 -2.54 10.86
C ARG A 102 -11.68 -3.64 10.77
N GLN A 103 -12.94 -3.27 10.57
CA GLN A 103 -14.02 -4.23 10.41
C GLN A 103 -13.86 -5.10 9.17
N MET A 104 -13.18 -4.60 8.16
CA MET A 104 -12.92 -5.31 6.90
C MET A 104 -11.58 -6.03 6.87
N GLY A 105 -10.87 -6.10 7.98
CA GLY A 105 -9.56 -6.74 8.04
C GLY A 105 -8.44 -5.94 7.38
N ALA A 106 -8.64 -4.62 7.26
CA ALA A 106 -7.68 -3.68 6.72
C ALA A 106 -7.30 -2.65 7.79
N GLU A 107 -6.46 -1.69 7.46
CA GLU A 107 -6.03 -0.67 8.41
C GLU A 107 -5.78 0.66 7.71
N LEU A 108 -6.21 1.74 8.35
CA LEU A 108 -5.83 3.09 7.98
C LEU A 108 -4.56 3.45 8.75
N VAL A 109 -3.48 3.66 8.04
CA VAL A 109 -2.17 3.93 8.61
C VAL A 109 -1.68 5.32 8.22
N ARG A 110 -0.69 5.82 8.94
CA ARG A 110 -0.02 7.06 8.58
C ARG A 110 0.88 6.80 7.37
N ARG A 111 0.82 7.70 6.37
CA ARG A 111 1.69 7.60 5.19
C ARG A 111 3.12 7.94 5.59
N PRO A 112 4.07 7.00 5.45
CA PRO A 112 5.46 7.29 5.74
C PRO A 112 6.09 8.17 4.66
N THR A 113 7.21 8.78 4.99
CA THR A 113 8.01 9.57 4.05
C THR A 113 8.96 8.64 3.30
N ALA A 114 8.96 8.77 1.98
CA ALA A 114 9.90 8.02 1.14
C ALA A 114 11.27 8.68 1.12
#